data_8a4bfdfa2b17575352e233361af1381c
#
_entry.id   8a4bfdfa2b17575352e233361af1381c
#
_cell.length_a   1.000
_cell.length_b   1.000
_cell.length_c   1.000
_cell.angle_alpha   90.00
_cell.angle_beta   90.00
_cell.angle_gamma   90.00
#
_symmetry.space_group_name_H-M   'P 1'
#
loop_
_entity.id
_entity.type
_entity.pdbx_description
1 polymer ?
#
loop_
_entity_poly.entity_id
_entity_poly.type
_entity_poly.pdbx_seq_one_letter_code
_entity_poly.pdbx_strand_id
1 'polypeptide(L)'
;ISSAATRERDKFHIKKHFSKNIELKDTTDELCVFGLFGPKSRDLIKTLSTDNFNNEDFRFGTAKYIIINGFKIWAQRLSYVGELGYELYVSTKDAKKIYELIIEKGKDFSLSNCGMHAMDIMRMESGFLHWGHDISPEENLYQAGLSFTISSKKDLDYIGKQAVEKIKQNKVKTRFAMFILKESEPGKPLLLRDEPIYEGEKIIGRSTSGNYSFNFKKNLVF
;
A
#
# COMPACT_ATOMS: atom_id res chain seq x y z
N ILE A 1 7.40 0.49 -7.73
CA ILE A 1 6.22 1.29 -8.09
C ILE A 1 6.34 2.62 -7.37
N SER A 2 6.02 3.71 -8.06
CA SER A 2 5.92 5.05 -7.49
C SER A 2 4.66 5.74 -7.97
N SER A 3 4.32 6.87 -7.34
CA SER A 3 3.18 7.69 -7.76
C SER A 3 3.40 8.24 -9.17
N ALA A 4 2.36 8.27 -10.00
CA ALA A 4 2.40 8.89 -11.32
C ALA A 4 2.82 10.37 -11.25
N ALA A 5 2.42 11.08 -10.20
CA ALA A 5 2.78 12.48 -9.97
C ALA A 5 4.29 12.69 -9.72
N THR A 6 5.01 11.66 -9.27
CA THR A 6 6.44 11.75 -8.95
C THR A 6 7.33 10.99 -9.92
N ARG A 7 6.77 10.42 -10.99
CA ARG A 7 7.44 9.56 -11.98
C ARG A 7 8.80 10.11 -12.44
N GLU A 8 8.85 11.34 -12.90
CA GLU A 8 10.09 11.93 -13.44
C GLU A 8 11.10 12.26 -12.33
N ARG A 9 10.62 12.76 -11.19
CA ARG A 9 11.47 13.03 -10.02
C ARG A 9 12.13 11.74 -9.53
N ASP A 10 11.35 10.68 -9.37
CA ASP A 10 11.84 9.40 -8.84
C ASP A 10 12.80 8.75 -9.83
N LYS A 11 12.50 8.81 -11.12
CA LYS A 11 13.38 8.36 -12.21
C LYS A 11 14.74 9.08 -12.21
N PHE A 12 14.70 10.42 -12.06
CA PHE A 12 15.91 11.23 -11.95
C PHE A 12 16.73 10.86 -10.71
N HIS A 13 16.07 10.75 -9.54
CA HIS A 13 16.73 10.39 -8.29
C HIS A 13 17.41 9.02 -8.38
N ILE A 14 16.70 8.02 -8.89
CA ILE A 14 17.24 6.68 -9.07
C ILE A 14 18.47 6.73 -10.00
N LYS A 15 18.37 7.37 -11.16
CA LYS A 15 19.49 7.49 -12.13
C LYS A 15 20.72 8.17 -11.54
N LYS A 16 20.55 9.13 -10.64
CA LYS A 16 21.67 9.82 -9.97
C LYS A 16 22.51 8.89 -9.10
N HIS A 17 21.91 7.80 -8.60
CA HIS A 17 22.54 6.87 -7.68
C HIS A 17 22.86 5.50 -8.30
N PHE A 18 22.70 5.37 -9.61
CA PHE A 18 23.00 4.13 -10.31
C PHE A 18 24.49 3.84 -10.40
N SER A 19 24.83 2.55 -10.28
CA SER A 19 26.07 2.03 -10.85
C SER A 19 25.92 1.85 -12.36
N LYS A 20 27.05 1.90 -13.09
CA LYS A 20 27.05 1.76 -14.56
C LYS A 20 26.47 0.43 -15.08
N ASN A 21 26.28 -0.54 -14.21
CA ASN A 21 25.82 -1.90 -14.55
C ASN A 21 24.32 -2.11 -14.30
N ILE A 22 23.57 -1.06 -14.00
CA ILE A 22 22.13 -1.15 -13.74
C ILE A 22 21.36 -0.42 -14.84
N GLU A 23 20.38 -1.10 -15.43
CA GLU A 23 19.41 -0.52 -16.35
C GLU A 23 18.13 -0.14 -15.61
N LEU A 24 17.61 1.05 -15.88
CA LEU A 24 16.29 1.50 -15.43
C LEU A 24 15.36 1.57 -16.63
N LYS A 25 14.37 0.68 -16.69
CA LYS A 25 13.30 0.72 -17.65
C LYS A 25 12.02 1.23 -16.99
N ASP A 26 11.46 2.29 -17.56
CA ASP A 26 10.15 2.79 -17.19
C ASP A 26 9.08 2.07 -18.02
N THR A 27 8.25 1.28 -17.36
CA THR A 27 7.20 0.44 -18.00
C THR A 27 5.79 0.95 -17.73
N THR A 28 5.64 2.20 -17.30
CA THR A 28 4.35 2.78 -16.90
C THR A 28 3.28 2.66 -18.00
N ASP A 29 3.65 2.87 -19.24
CA ASP A 29 2.71 2.84 -20.36
C ASP A 29 2.54 1.43 -20.96
N GLU A 30 3.34 0.47 -20.51
CA GLU A 30 3.32 -0.92 -21.00
C GLU A 30 2.44 -1.82 -20.11
N LEU A 31 2.26 -1.47 -18.84
CA LEU A 31 1.61 -2.30 -17.83
C LEU A 31 0.42 -1.60 -17.17
N CYS A 32 -0.61 -2.38 -16.94
CA CYS A 32 -1.77 -2.06 -16.11
C CYS A 32 -1.74 -2.94 -14.86
N VAL A 33 -2.11 -2.42 -13.70
CA VAL A 33 -2.13 -3.16 -12.45
C VAL A 33 -3.56 -3.30 -11.95
N PHE A 34 -3.99 -4.55 -11.73
CA PHE A 34 -5.26 -4.86 -11.07
C PHE A 34 -5.00 -5.36 -9.66
N GLY A 35 -5.61 -4.71 -8.66
CA GLY A 35 -5.65 -5.20 -7.30
C GLY A 35 -6.85 -6.14 -7.11
N LEU A 36 -6.60 -7.42 -6.87
CA LEU A 36 -7.61 -8.41 -6.54
C LEU A 36 -7.50 -8.74 -5.06
N PHE A 37 -8.35 -8.15 -4.23
CA PHE A 37 -8.27 -8.20 -2.77
C PHE A 37 -9.55 -8.76 -2.17
N GLY A 38 -9.43 -9.39 -1.01
CA GLY A 38 -10.53 -9.92 -0.24
C GLY A 38 -10.36 -11.40 0.11
N PRO A 39 -11.13 -11.92 1.07
CA PRO A 39 -10.97 -13.29 1.59
C PRO A 39 -11.17 -14.37 0.52
N LYS A 40 -11.97 -14.12 -0.52
CA LYS A 40 -12.22 -15.03 -1.64
C LYS A 40 -11.27 -14.84 -2.84
N SER A 41 -10.33 -13.91 -2.78
CA SER A 41 -9.44 -13.60 -3.91
C SER A 41 -8.62 -14.80 -4.38
N ARG A 42 -8.20 -15.69 -3.45
CA ARG A 42 -7.49 -16.93 -3.78
C ARG A 42 -8.38 -17.92 -4.52
N ASP A 43 -9.60 -18.08 -4.09
CA ASP A 43 -10.52 -19.04 -4.70
C ASP A 43 -10.90 -18.57 -6.10
N LEU A 44 -11.12 -17.27 -6.27
CA LEU A 44 -11.36 -16.68 -7.58
C LEU A 44 -10.16 -16.89 -8.52
N ILE A 45 -8.94 -16.54 -8.10
CA ILE A 45 -7.77 -16.62 -8.99
C ILE A 45 -7.46 -18.08 -9.39
N LYS A 46 -7.75 -19.05 -8.53
CA LYS A 46 -7.65 -20.49 -8.86
C LYS A 46 -8.58 -20.93 -9.98
N THR A 47 -9.70 -20.24 -10.20
CA THR A 47 -10.59 -20.55 -11.35
C THR A 47 -10.07 -19.98 -12.67
N LEU A 48 -9.14 -19.05 -12.61
CA LEU A 48 -8.58 -18.33 -13.75
C LEU A 48 -7.21 -18.89 -14.18
N SER A 49 -6.54 -19.61 -13.29
CA SER A 49 -5.17 -20.10 -13.50
C SER A 49 -4.99 -21.49 -12.90
N THR A 50 -4.18 -22.31 -13.56
CA THR A 50 -3.77 -23.63 -13.07
C THR A 50 -2.56 -23.59 -12.13
N ASP A 51 -1.99 -22.39 -11.92
CA ASP A 51 -0.88 -22.20 -11.01
C ASP A 51 -1.27 -22.46 -9.55
N ASN A 52 -0.28 -22.81 -8.73
CA ASN A 52 -0.53 -23.04 -7.31
C ASN A 52 -0.50 -21.72 -6.52
N PHE A 53 -1.59 -21.46 -5.76
CA PHE A 53 -1.77 -20.27 -4.92
C PHE A 53 -1.78 -20.59 -3.41
N ASN A 54 -1.36 -21.77 -3.00
CA ASN A 54 -1.21 -22.13 -1.59
C ASN A 54 -0.12 -21.29 -0.92
N ASN A 55 -0.17 -21.21 0.40
CA ASN A 55 0.75 -20.37 1.17
C ASN A 55 2.22 -20.78 1.00
N GLU A 56 2.47 -22.07 0.81
CA GLU A 56 3.81 -22.64 0.64
C GLU A 56 4.42 -22.25 -0.71
N ASP A 57 3.60 -22.23 -1.75
CA ASP A 57 4.04 -22.01 -3.14
C ASP A 57 3.97 -20.56 -3.59
N PHE A 58 3.12 -19.76 -2.91
CA PHE A 58 2.99 -18.35 -3.17
C PHE A 58 2.87 -17.58 -1.85
N ARG A 59 3.99 -17.37 -1.18
CA ARG A 59 4.07 -16.72 0.13
C ARG A 59 3.74 -15.24 0.07
N PHE A 60 3.23 -14.69 1.16
CA PHE A 60 3.06 -13.23 1.30
C PHE A 60 4.38 -12.50 1.07
N GLY A 61 4.32 -11.38 0.35
CA GLY A 61 5.49 -10.57 0.00
C GLY A 61 6.36 -11.16 -1.10
N THR A 62 5.89 -12.22 -1.79
CA THR A 62 6.59 -12.78 -2.95
C THR A 62 5.86 -12.48 -4.25
N ALA A 63 6.55 -12.70 -5.36
CA ALA A 63 6.02 -12.48 -6.69
C ALA A 63 6.44 -13.60 -7.63
N LYS A 64 5.59 -13.92 -8.60
CA LYS A 64 5.87 -14.90 -9.65
C LYS A 64 5.07 -14.61 -10.92
N TYR A 65 5.48 -15.20 -12.02
CA TYR A 65 4.62 -15.27 -13.20
C TYR A 65 3.55 -16.35 -13.03
N ILE A 66 2.34 -16.02 -13.44
CA ILE A 66 1.19 -16.92 -13.52
C ILE A 66 0.61 -16.88 -14.93
N ILE A 67 -0.19 -17.90 -15.28
CA ILE A 67 -0.89 -17.94 -16.55
C ILE A 67 -2.39 -17.83 -16.29
N ILE A 68 -3.00 -16.75 -16.78
CA ILE A 68 -4.46 -16.56 -16.77
C ILE A 68 -4.96 -16.65 -18.21
N ASN A 69 -5.75 -17.68 -18.52
CA ASN A 69 -6.31 -17.90 -19.87
C ASN A 69 -5.28 -17.76 -21.02
N GLY A 70 -4.08 -18.31 -20.83
CA GLY A 70 -2.97 -18.24 -21.80
C GLY A 70 -2.12 -16.96 -21.73
N PHE A 71 -2.51 -15.95 -20.95
CA PHE A 71 -1.73 -14.74 -20.77
C PHE A 71 -0.76 -14.87 -19.61
N LYS A 72 0.53 -14.59 -19.85
CA LYS A 72 1.56 -14.57 -18.83
C LYS A 72 1.51 -13.24 -18.08
N ILE A 73 1.24 -13.29 -16.78
CA ILE A 73 1.02 -12.13 -15.92
C ILE A 73 1.99 -12.19 -14.75
N TRP A 74 2.63 -11.07 -14.42
CA TRP A 74 3.40 -10.93 -13.19
C TRP A 74 2.45 -10.68 -12.03
N ALA A 75 2.42 -11.57 -11.07
CA ALA A 75 1.57 -11.47 -9.89
C ALA A 75 2.42 -11.28 -8.63
N GLN A 76 2.02 -10.33 -7.79
CA GLN A 76 2.61 -10.13 -6.47
C GLN A 76 1.56 -10.46 -5.41
N ARG A 77 1.94 -11.27 -4.42
CA ARG A 77 1.06 -11.56 -3.29
C ARG A 77 1.27 -10.53 -2.21
N LEU A 78 0.56 -9.43 -2.33
CA LEU A 78 0.50 -8.36 -1.34
C LEU A 78 -0.84 -7.63 -1.44
N SER A 79 -1.13 -6.79 -0.46
CA SER A 79 -2.37 -6.03 -0.40
C SER A 79 -2.14 -4.73 0.36
N TYR A 80 -2.73 -3.66 -0.14
CA TYR A 80 -2.76 -2.36 0.54
C TYR A 80 -4.01 -2.18 1.42
N VAL A 81 -4.91 -3.14 1.43
CA VAL A 81 -6.19 -3.06 2.15
C VAL A 81 -6.29 -4.02 3.34
N GLY A 82 -5.19 -4.67 3.71
CA GLY A 82 -5.15 -5.61 4.84
C GLY A 82 -5.83 -6.95 4.62
N GLU A 83 -6.39 -7.19 3.45
CA GLU A 83 -7.03 -8.43 3.06
C GLU A 83 -6.06 -9.35 2.31
N LEU A 84 -6.40 -10.63 2.19
CA LEU A 84 -5.73 -11.52 1.24
C LEU A 84 -5.82 -10.92 -0.16
N GLY A 85 -4.71 -10.90 -0.89
CA GLY A 85 -4.78 -10.31 -2.22
C GLY A 85 -3.57 -10.49 -3.10
N TYR A 86 -3.76 -10.06 -4.33
CA TYR A 86 -2.79 -10.12 -5.40
C TYR A 86 -2.83 -8.82 -6.21
N GLU A 87 -1.67 -8.29 -6.54
CA GLU A 87 -1.51 -7.30 -7.59
C GLU A 87 -1.10 -8.01 -8.88
N LEU A 88 -1.88 -7.82 -9.92
CA LEU A 88 -1.73 -8.46 -11.22
C LEU A 88 -1.24 -7.43 -12.23
N TYR A 89 -0.01 -7.58 -12.71
CA TYR A 89 0.64 -6.71 -13.67
C TYR A 89 0.42 -7.26 -15.07
N VAL A 90 -0.46 -6.64 -15.79
CA VAL A 90 -0.97 -7.09 -17.09
C VAL A 90 -0.50 -6.14 -18.18
N SER A 91 -0.13 -6.67 -19.35
CA SER A 91 0.13 -5.82 -20.51
C SER A 91 -1.08 -4.94 -20.82
N THR A 92 -0.88 -3.65 -21.08
CA THR A 92 -1.98 -2.73 -21.45
C THR A 92 -2.79 -3.21 -22.65
N LYS A 93 -2.15 -3.96 -23.57
CA LYS A 93 -2.82 -4.57 -24.74
C LYS A 93 -3.87 -5.63 -24.35
N ASP A 94 -3.65 -6.33 -23.25
CA ASP A 94 -4.47 -7.44 -22.79
C ASP A 94 -5.34 -7.06 -21.59
N ALA A 95 -5.16 -5.88 -21.03
CA ALA A 95 -5.78 -5.42 -19.78
C ALA A 95 -7.30 -5.55 -19.81
N LYS A 96 -7.96 -5.12 -20.91
CA LYS A 96 -9.41 -5.20 -21.06
C LYS A 96 -9.90 -6.66 -20.98
N LYS A 97 -9.25 -7.57 -21.71
CA LYS A 97 -9.64 -8.99 -21.76
C LYS A 97 -9.49 -9.65 -20.39
N ILE A 98 -8.38 -9.39 -19.70
CA ILE A 98 -8.13 -9.94 -18.37
C ILE A 98 -9.12 -9.36 -17.35
N TYR A 99 -9.40 -8.06 -17.40
CA TYR A 99 -10.39 -7.43 -16.53
C TYR A 99 -11.77 -8.07 -16.71
N GLU A 100 -12.26 -8.16 -17.96
CA GLU A 100 -13.57 -8.76 -18.27
C GLU A 100 -13.66 -10.22 -17.78
N LEU A 101 -12.60 -10.99 -17.95
CA LEU A 101 -12.51 -12.38 -17.46
C LEU A 101 -12.59 -12.46 -15.94
N ILE A 102 -11.86 -11.59 -15.23
CA ILE A 102 -11.88 -11.52 -13.76
C ILE A 102 -13.28 -11.13 -13.27
N ILE A 103 -13.91 -10.13 -13.88
CA ILE A 103 -15.27 -9.68 -13.50
C ILE A 103 -16.29 -10.78 -13.76
N GLU A 104 -16.21 -11.46 -14.89
CA GLU A 104 -17.14 -12.55 -15.22
C GLU A 104 -17.06 -13.68 -14.21
N LYS A 105 -15.87 -14.22 -13.98
CA LYS A 105 -15.65 -15.29 -12.99
C LYS A 105 -15.87 -14.83 -11.56
N GLY A 106 -15.66 -13.56 -11.30
CA GLY A 106 -15.83 -12.95 -9.99
C GLY A 106 -17.29 -12.90 -9.50
N LYS A 107 -18.28 -13.04 -10.41
CA LYS A 107 -19.71 -13.07 -10.03
C LYS A 107 -20.01 -14.17 -9.02
N ASP A 108 -19.44 -15.35 -9.18
CA ASP A 108 -19.63 -16.50 -8.28
C ASP A 108 -18.98 -16.27 -6.90
N PHE A 109 -18.10 -15.30 -6.77
CA PHE A 109 -17.37 -14.93 -5.55
C PHE A 109 -17.85 -13.63 -4.92
N SER A 110 -18.89 -13.01 -5.46
CA SER A 110 -19.39 -11.70 -5.05
C SER A 110 -18.36 -10.58 -5.23
N LEU A 111 -17.57 -10.67 -6.31
CA LEU A 111 -16.60 -9.64 -6.67
C LEU A 111 -17.31 -8.33 -7.02
N SER A 112 -16.79 -7.24 -6.52
CA SER A 112 -17.27 -5.89 -6.82
C SER A 112 -16.09 -4.96 -7.14
N ASN A 113 -16.30 -4.01 -8.04
CA ASN A 113 -15.39 -2.90 -8.21
C ASN A 113 -15.46 -1.97 -7.01
N CYS A 114 -14.31 -1.64 -6.45
CA CYS A 114 -14.19 -0.75 -5.30
C CYS A 114 -13.56 0.57 -5.71
N GLY A 115 -14.13 1.67 -5.22
CA GLY A 115 -13.57 3.01 -5.43
C GLY A 115 -12.45 3.34 -4.45
N MET A 116 -11.78 4.46 -4.69
CA MET A 116 -10.64 4.94 -3.88
C MET A 116 -11.01 5.14 -2.41
N HIS A 117 -12.22 5.59 -2.09
CA HIS A 117 -12.66 5.77 -0.70
C HIS A 117 -12.76 4.44 0.06
N ALA A 118 -13.24 3.37 -0.59
CA ALA A 118 -13.26 2.05 0.04
C ALA A 118 -11.84 1.55 0.34
N MET A 119 -10.92 1.72 -0.61
CA MET A 119 -9.51 1.37 -0.43
C MET A 119 -8.89 2.19 0.72
N ASP A 120 -9.17 3.49 0.80
CA ASP A 120 -8.64 4.37 1.84
C ASP A 120 -9.13 3.99 3.23
N ILE A 121 -10.43 3.66 3.38
CA ILE A 121 -10.97 3.14 4.65
C ILE A 121 -10.26 1.84 5.06
N MET A 122 -10.17 0.88 4.15
CA MET A 122 -9.61 -0.44 4.46
C MET A 122 -8.12 -0.39 4.79
N ARG A 123 -7.33 0.47 4.10
CA ARG A 123 -5.90 0.64 4.44
C ARG A 123 -5.74 1.29 5.82
N MET A 124 -6.63 2.24 6.20
CA MET A 124 -6.64 2.85 7.53
C MET A 124 -6.97 1.81 8.61
N GLU A 125 -7.97 0.97 8.40
CA GLU A 125 -8.31 -0.13 9.32
C GLU A 125 -7.12 -1.05 9.59
N SER A 126 -6.19 -1.16 8.64
CA SER A 126 -4.98 -1.97 8.72
C SER A 126 -3.75 -1.20 9.20
N GLY A 127 -3.88 0.10 9.48
CA GLY A 127 -2.77 0.95 9.89
C GLY A 127 -1.77 1.25 8.78
N PHE A 128 -2.14 1.11 7.51
CA PHE A 128 -1.27 1.39 6.38
C PHE A 128 -1.26 2.86 6.03
N LEU A 129 -0.05 3.41 5.89
CA LEU A 129 0.18 4.82 5.64
C LEU A 129 0.11 5.14 4.15
N HIS A 130 -0.38 6.33 3.85
CA HIS A 130 -0.41 6.87 2.50
C HIS A 130 0.73 7.88 2.33
N TRP A 131 1.69 7.55 1.48
CA TRP A 131 2.81 8.44 1.16
C TRP A 131 2.34 9.72 0.47
N GLY A 132 2.84 10.86 0.97
CA GLY A 132 2.42 12.18 0.49
C GLY A 132 1.12 12.69 1.11
N HIS A 133 0.48 11.87 1.95
CA HIS A 133 -0.73 12.23 2.68
C HIS A 133 -0.55 12.10 4.19
N ASP A 134 -0.25 10.91 4.68
CA ASP A 134 0.01 10.65 6.11
C ASP A 134 1.46 10.91 6.49
N ILE A 135 2.37 10.54 5.62
CA ILE A 135 3.82 10.72 5.79
C ILE A 135 4.44 11.36 4.55
N SER A 136 5.50 12.09 4.77
CA SER A 136 6.24 12.87 3.79
C SER A 136 7.76 12.74 4.01
N PRO A 137 8.62 13.40 3.24
CA PRO A 137 10.04 13.48 3.55
C PRO A 137 10.39 14.16 4.90
N GLU A 138 9.42 14.80 5.56
CA GLU A 138 9.60 15.46 6.87
C GLU A 138 9.59 14.46 8.03
N GLU A 139 8.88 13.33 7.88
CA GLU A 139 8.82 12.28 8.87
C GLU A 139 9.94 11.26 8.66
N ASN A 140 10.65 10.94 9.72
CA ASN A 140 11.63 9.85 9.69
C ASN A 140 10.96 8.50 10.00
N LEU A 141 11.68 7.40 9.72
CA LEU A 141 11.18 6.03 9.90
C LEU A 141 10.73 5.69 11.33
N TYR A 142 11.33 6.33 12.35
CA TYR A 142 10.94 6.11 13.75
C TYR A 142 9.66 6.87 14.10
N GLN A 143 9.48 8.07 13.56
CA GLN A 143 8.23 8.82 13.70
C GLN A 143 7.07 8.11 13.00
N ALA A 144 7.31 7.61 11.81
CA ALA A 144 6.33 6.90 11.00
C ALA A 144 6.00 5.47 11.50
N GLY A 145 6.72 4.95 12.51
CA GLY A 145 6.56 3.57 12.95
C GLY A 145 7.11 2.52 11.98
N LEU A 146 7.94 2.91 11.02
CA LEU A 146 8.49 2.07 9.96
C LEU A 146 9.93 1.60 10.24
N SER A 147 10.42 1.74 11.47
CA SER A 147 11.79 1.37 11.83
C SER A 147 12.11 -0.13 11.63
N PHE A 148 11.09 -0.99 11.61
CA PHE A 148 11.24 -2.42 11.31
C PHE A 148 11.74 -2.70 9.88
N THR A 149 11.60 -1.73 8.96
CA THR A 149 12.11 -1.85 7.60
C THR A 149 13.63 -1.71 7.51
N ILE A 150 14.27 -1.23 8.58
CA ILE A 150 15.72 -1.06 8.66
C ILE A 150 16.33 -2.40 9.08
N SER A 151 17.09 -3.02 8.17
CA SER A 151 17.79 -4.25 8.50
C SER A 151 19.00 -3.98 9.39
N SER A 152 18.94 -4.39 10.66
CA SER A 152 20.09 -4.36 11.58
C SER A 152 21.11 -5.49 11.32
N LYS A 153 20.74 -6.49 10.51
CA LYS A 153 21.54 -7.70 10.26
C LYS A 153 22.46 -7.58 9.03
N LYS A 154 22.29 -6.56 8.22
CA LYS A 154 23.09 -6.35 7.01
C LYS A 154 24.09 -5.23 7.27
N ASP A 155 25.36 -5.57 7.29
CA ASP A 155 26.44 -4.57 7.26
C ASP A 155 26.65 -4.06 5.83
N LEU A 156 25.57 -3.53 5.25
CA LEU A 156 25.55 -2.91 3.95
C LEU A 156 25.47 -1.41 4.11
N ASP A 157 26.17 -0.71 3.27
CA ASP A 157 26.00 0.74 3.15
C ASP A 157 24.77 1.06 2.29
N TYR A 158 24.03 2.09 2.68
CA TYR A 158 22.86 2.58 1.95
C TYR A 158 22.67 4.08 2.15
N ILE A 159 21.96 4.71 1.24
CA ILE A 159 21.66 6.13 1.29
C ILE A 159 20.83 6.43 2.55
N GLY A 160 21.35 7.33 3.40
CA GLY A 160 20.70 7.72 4.65
C GLY A 160 21.11 6.91 5.89
N LYS A 161 22.03 5.92 5.81
CA LYS A 161 22.48 5.11 6.95
C LYS A 161 22.92 5.98 8.13
N GLN A 162 23.79 6.96 7.89
CA GLN A 162 24.28 7.86 8.94
C GLN A 162 23.17 8.68 9.59
N ALA A 163 22.20 9.15 8.80
CA ALA A 163 21.03 9.86 9.32
C ALA A 163 20.17 8.96 10.22
N VAL A 164 19.93 7.71 9.79
CA VAL A 164 19.20 6.72 10.58
C VAL A 164 19.89 6.44 11.92
N GLU A 165 21.21 6.22 11.91
CA GLU A 165 21.99 5.97 13.12
C GLU A 165 21.93 7.17 14.09
N LYS A 166 22.05 8.39 13.56
CA LYS A 166 21.92 9.61 14.34
C LYS A 166 20.53 9.76 14.97
N ILE A 167 19.46 9.45 14.22
CA ILE A 167 18.09 9.51 14.72
C ILE A 167 17.86 8.45 15.80
N LYS A 168 18.40 7.24 15.62
CA LYS A 168 18.30 6.15 16.59
C LYS A 168 18.85 6.51 17.99
N GLN A 169 19.88 7.35 18.02
CA GLN A 169 20.50 7.82 19.27
C GLN A 169 19.67 8.90 19.97
N ASN A 170 18.77 9.56 19.27
CA ASN A 170 17.95 10.65 19.80
C ASN A 170 16.54 10.14 20.15
N LYS A 171 15.95 10.70 21.22
CA LYS A 171 14.54 10.44 21.53
C LYS A 171 13.65 11.05 20.45
N VAL A 172 12.79 10.21 19.88
CA VAL A 172 11.73 10.65 18.98
C VAL A 172 10.68 11.41 19.78
N LYS A 173 10.44 12.67 19.43
CA LYS A 173 9.52 13.57 20.15
C LYS A 173 8.07 13.37 19.72
N THR A 174 7.84 13.01 18.46
CA THR A 174 6.52 12.82 17.87
C THR A 174 6.43 11.44 17.25
N ARG A 175 5.24 10.86 17.22
CA ARG A 175 4.97 9.57 16.59
C ARG A 175 3.68 9.63 15.83
N PHE A 176 3.66 8.97 14.71
CA PHE A 176 2.44 8.66 14.00
C PHE A 176 1.61 7.70 14.85
N ALA A 177 0.32 7.99 14.99
CA ALA A 177 -0.59 7.18 15.78
C ALA A 177 -1.98 7.12 15.12
N MET A 178 -2.68 6.02 15.34
CA MET A 178 -4.07 5.87 14.94
C MET A 178 -4.96 5.99 16.17
N PHE A 179 -6.02 6.77 16.04
CA PHE A 179 -7.02 6.97 17.08
C PHE A 179 -8.40 6.52 16.58
N ILE A 180 -9.22 6.09 17.54
CA ILE A 180 -10.63 5.80 17.34
C ILE A 180 -11.43 6.86 18.08
N LEU A 181 -12.34 7.55 17.41
CA LEU A 181 -13.22 8.51 18.06
C LEU A 181 -14.25 7.79 18.91
N LYS A 182 -14.45 8.30 20.14
CA LYS A 182 -15.39 7.72 21.09
C LYS A 182 -16.82 7.78 20.58
N GLU A 183 -17.21 8.95 20.08
CA GLU A 183 -18.53 9.19 19.49
C GLU A 183 -18.39 9.27 17.98
N SER A 184 -19.10 8.39 17.27
CA SER A 184 -18.92 8.23 15.84
C SER A 184 -20.18 7.69 15.19
N GLU A 185 -20.59 8.36 14.10
CA GLU A 185 -21.59 7.87 13.15
C GLU A 185 -21.02 8.00 11.74
N PRO A 186 -21.54 7.28 10.74
CA PRO A 186 -21.11 7.48 9.36
C PRO A 186 -21.18 8.95 8.93
N GLY A 187 -20.04 9.54 8.58
CA GLY A 187 -19.93 10.95 8.18
C GLY A 187 -20.10 11.98 9.31
N LYS A 188 -20.12 11.53 10.59
CA LYS A 188 -20.22 12.43 11.75
C LYS A 188 -19.30 11.98 12.90
N PRO A 189 -18.37 12.85 13.36
CA PRO A 189 -17.97 14.07 12.66
C PRO A 189 -17.30 13.73 11.31
N LEU A 190 -17.37 14.64 10.35
CA LEU A 190 -16.54 14.57 9.16
C LEU A 190 -15.11 14.96 9.55
N LEU A 191 -14.20 14.01 9.48
CA LEU A 191 -12.79 14.22 9.81
C LEU A 191 -12.03 14.72 8.58
N LEU A 192 -11.40 15.87 8.74
CA LEU A 192 -10.60 16.50 7.69
C LEU A 192 -9.10 16.37 7.99
N ARG A 193 -8.30 16.53 6.97
CA ARG A 193 -6.86 16.63 7.09
C ARG A 193 -6.47 17.94 7.78
N ASP A 194 -5.34 17.91 8.51
CA ASP A 194 -4.74 19.05 9.19
C ASP A 194 -5.59 19.67 10.32
N GLU A 195 -6.56 18.91 10.86
CA GLU A 195 -7.26 19.33 12.07
C GLU A 195 -6.34 19.16 13.29
N PRO A 196 -6.30 20.15 14.19
CA PRO A 196 -5.43 20.10 15.37
C PRO A 196 -5.93 19.06 16.38
N ILE A 197 -4.99 18.30 16.95
CA ILE A 197 -5.24 17.36 18.04
C ILE A 197 -4.78 18.01 19.33
N TYR A 198 -5.67 18.05 20.33
CA TYR A 198 -5.42 18.71 21.61
C TYR A 198 -5.25 17.72 22.76
N GLU A 199 -4.36 18.05 23.69
CA GLU A 199 -4.32 17.49 25.03
C GLU A 199 -4.57 18.65 26.02
N GLY A 200 -5.80 18.73 26.56
CA GLY A 200 -6.26 19.93 27.23
C GLY A 200 -6.33 21.13 26.26
N GLU A 201 -5.62 22.21 26.58
CA GLU A 201 -5.52 23.41 25.72
C GLU A 201 -4.31 23.40 24.77
N LYS A 202 -3.46 22.37 24.87
CA LYS A 202 -2.22 22.28 24.09
C LYS A 202 -2.44 21.48 22.82
N ILE A 203 -2.03 22.03 21.68
CA ILE A 203 -1.95 21.27 20.42
C ILE A 203 -0.74 20.31 20.51
N ILE A 204 -1.03 19.01 20.37
CA ILE A 204 -0.01 17.94 20.43
C ILE A 204 0.23 17.27 19.07
N GLY A 205 -0.61 17.53 18.08
CA GLY A 205 -0.51 16.95 16.75
C GLY A 205 -1.53 17.52 15.79
N ARG A 206 -1.60 16.88 14.64
CA ARG A 206 -2.60 17.16 13.59
C ARG A 206 -3.07 15.86 12.96
N SER A 207 -4.29 15.83 12.48
CA SER A 207 -4.82 14.73 11.68
C SER A 207 -4.17 14.70 10.29
N THR A 208 -4.02 13.52 9.72
CA THR A 208 -3.54 13.34 8.34
C THR A 208 -4.59 12.65 7.47
N SER A 209 -5.22 11.62 7.99
CA SER A 209 -6.34 10.92 7.37
C SER A 209 -7.45 10.71 8.38
N GLY A 210 -8.70 10.76 7.94
CA GLY A 210 -9.85 10.48 8.78
C GLY A 210 -10.99 9.86 7.97
N ASN A 211 -11.59 8.80 8.49
CA ASN A 211 -12.70 8.15 7.81
C ASN A 211 -13.51 7.25 8.78
N TYR A 212 -14.75 6.95 8.42
CA TYR A 212 -15.57 6.00 9.18
C TYR A 212 -15.28 4.56 8.77
N SER A 213 -14.85 3.76 9.72
CA SER A 213 -14.68 2.32 9.55
C SER A 213 -16.01 1.60 9.75
N PHE A 214 -16.44 0.87 8.74
CA PHE A 214 -17.63 0.02 8.82
C PHE A 214 -17.38 -1.26 9.62
N ASN A 215 -16.13 -1.75 9.66
CA ASN A 215 -15.74 -2.92 10.45
C ASN A 215 -15.72 -2.59 11.94
N PHE A 216 -15.09 -1.48 12.33
CA PHE A 216 -15.04 -1.04 13.73
C PHE A 216 -16.28 -0.28 14.17
N LYS A 217 -17.13 0.17 13.23
CA LYS A 217 -18.27 1.05 13.45
C LYS A 217 -17.89 2.33 14.21
N LYS A 218 -16.74 2.89 13.83
CA LYS A 218 -16.12 4.06 14.45
C LYS A 218 -15.39 4.90 13.41
N ASN A 219 -15.27 6.20 13.68
CA ASN A 219 -14.34 7.04 12.95
C ASN A 219 -12.92 6.75 13.40
N LEU A 220 -12.06 6.47 12.41
CA LEU A 220 -10.61 6.36 12.58
C LEU A 220 -9.98 7.67 12.16
N VAL A 221 -8.89 8.04 12.82
CA VAL A 221 -8.07 9.20 12.46
C VAL A 221 -6.59 8.89 12.67
N PHE A 222 -5.79 9.30 11.72
CA PHE A 222 -4.33 9.22 11.80
C PHE A 222 -3.78 10.60 12.10
#